data_c9baf5ee810c4bea2851213e7d9e8b07
#
_entry.id   c9baf5ee810c4bea2851213e7d9e8b07
#
_cell.length_a   1.000
_cell.length_b   1.000
_cell.length_c   1.000
_cell.angle_alpha   90.00
_cell.angle_beta   90.00
_cell.angle_gamma   90.00
#
_symmetry.space_group_name_H-M   'P 1'
#
loop_
_entity.id
_entity.type
_entity.pdbx_description
1 polymer ?
#
loop_
_entity_poly.entity_id
_entity_poly.type
_entity_poly.pdbx_seq_one_letter_code
_entity_poly.pdbx_strand_id
1 'polypeptide(L)'
;MLVAVTGTPGTGKTSACDVLARRGYAVVDLDEAARKGGFIVGRDEARQSDEVDVEALRENLRVPAKIAFLRSHYSHRMDVNLAVVLRCRPSVLRLRLEARGWPPAKVRENVEAEAIDVITQEAAEVLPLVYEVDTTSSTSEQTAEAILGILQGRTEGREPGSVDWSEEVLSWY
;
A
#
# COMPACT_ATOMS: atom_id res chain seq x y z
N MET A 1 14.92 6.94 8.59
CA MET A 1 13.51 7.27 8.26
C MET A 1 12.89 6.04 7.61
N LEU A 2 11.80 5.56 8.16
CA LEU A 2 11.00 4.47 7.58
C LEU A 2 9.74 5.05 6.97
N VAL A 3 9.42 4.60 5.75
CA VAL A 3 8.29 5.07 4.95
C VAL A 3 7.39 3.87 4.61
N ALA A 4 6.15 3.92 5.02
CA ALA A 4 5.18 2.93 4.57
C ALA A 4 4.75 3.22 3.12
N VAL A 5 4.89 2.23 2.25
CA VAL A 5 4.26 2.22 0.93
C VAL A 5 3.10 1.23 1.02
N THR A 6 1.92 1.76 1.28
CA THR A 6 0.70 1.00 1.57
C THR A 6 -0.37 1.20 0.49
N GLY A 7 -1.54 0.65 0.67
CA GLY A 7 -2.66 0.73 -0.26
C GLY A 7 -3.24 -0.64 -0.57
N THR A 8 -4.42 -0.66 -1.14
CA THR A 8 -5.14 -1.87 -1.54
C THR A 8 -4.28 -2.78 -2.43
N PRO A 9 -4.39 -4.11 -2.33
CA PRO A 9 -3.76 -5.00 -3.29
C PRO A 9 -4.08 -4.63 -4.74
N GLY A 10 -3.05 -4.58 -5.60
CA GLY A 10 -3.23 -4.19 -7.02
C GLY A 10 -2.93 -2.73 -7.35
N THR A 11 -2.73 -1.86 -6.36
CA THR A 11 -2.45 -0.43 -6.56
C THR A 11 -1.02 -0.11 -7.03
N GLY A 12 -0.14 -1.11 -7.21
CA GLY A 12 1.19 -0.91 -7.79
C GLY A 12 2.35 -0.78 -6.80
N LYS A 13 2.15 -1.12 -5.52
CA LYS A 13 3.19 -1.06 -4.48
C LYS A 13 4.48 -1.77 -4.88
N THR A 14 4.36 -3.02 -5.34
CA THR A 14 5.52 -3.83 -5.74
C THR A 14 6.31 -3.15 -6.84
N SER A 15 5.66 -2.78 -7.92
CA SER A 15 6.33 -2.18 -9.09
C SER A 15 7.03 -0.85 -8.75
N ALA A 16 6.38 0.01 -7.93
CA ALA A 16 6.99 1.26 -7.48
C ALA A 16 8.19 1.01 -6.56
N CYS A 17 8.08 0.07 -5.61
CA CYS A 17 9.16 -0.29 -4.72
C CYS A 17 10.33 -0.95 -5.44
N ASP A 18 10.10 -1.72 -6.49
CA ASP A 18 11.16 -2.28 -7.33
C ASP A 18 11.96 -1.18 -8.06
N VAL A 19 11.28 -0.09 -8.48
CA VAL A 19 11.98 1.09 -9.02
C VAL A 19 12.83 1.76 -7.95
N LEU A 20 12.29 1.94 -6.73
CA LEU A 20 13.05 2.51 -5.61
C LEU A 20 14.29 1.66 -5.27
N ALA A 21 14.14 0.33 -5.26
CA ALA A 21 15.26 -0.58 -5.03
C ALA A 21 16.35 -0.47 -6.12
N ARG A 22 15.97 -0.40 -7.40
CA ARG A 22 16.91 -0.17 -8.51
C ARG A 22 17.63 1.18 -8.41
N ARG A 23 17.03 2.16 -7.75
CA ARG A 23 17.65 3.48 -7.47
C ARG A 23 18.53 3.48 -6.21
N GLY A 24 18.72 2.32 -5.57
CA GLY A 24 19.62 2.14 -4.42
C GLY A 24 18.98 2.38 -3.06
N TYR A 25 17.66 2.51 -2.97
CA TYR A 25 16.97 2.61 -1.68
C TYR A 25 16.74 1.22 -1.07
N ALA A 26 16.78 1.14 0.25
CA ALA A 26 16.38 -0.06 0.97
C ALA A 26 14.86 -0.24 0.86
N VAL A 27 14.44 -1.43 0.46
CA VAL A 27 13.03 -1.84 0.40
C VAL A 27 12.86 -3.12 1.20
N VAL A 28 11.87 -3.15 2.07
CA VAL A 28 11.49 -4.32 2.87
C VAL A 28 10.10 -4.75 2.45
N ASP A 29 9.98 -5.96 1.93
CA ASP A 29 8.71 -6.65 1.74
C ASP A 29 8.29 -7.25 3.09
N LEU A 30 7.22 -6.70 3.69
CA LEU A 30 6.77 -7.14 5.01
C LEU A 30 6.19 -8.55 4.99
N ASP A 31 5.57 -8.97 3.89
CA ASP A 31 5.04 -10.33 3.78
C ASP A 31 6.18 -11.36 3.74
N GLU A 32 7.27 -11.04 3.04
CA GLU A 32 8.48 -11.85 3.04
C GLU A 32 9.18 -11.83 4.41
N ALA A 33 9.26 -10.66 5.04
CA ALA A 33 9.84 -10.51 6.38
C ALA A 33 9.05 -11.31 7.43
N ALA A 34 7.71 -11.29 7.35
CA ALA A 34 6.84 -12.07 8.23
C ALA A 34 7.06 -13.57 8.07
N ARG A 35 7.17 -14.07 6.84
CA ARG A 35 7.45 -15.49 6.59
C ARG A 35 8.81 -15.91 7.12
N LYS A 36 9.85 -15.12 6.83
CA LYS A 36 11.22 -15.42 7.29
C LYS A 36 11.38 -15.31 8.81
N GLY A 37 10.65 -14.39 9.43
CA GLY A 37 10.68 -14.15 10.87
C GLY A 37 9.77 -15.09 11.69
N GLY A 38 8.95 -15.91 11.03
CA GLY A 38 8.01 -16.81 11.73
C GLY A 38 6.78 -16.10 12.30
N PHE A 39 6.38 -14.95 11.73
CA PHE A 39 5.22 -14.16 12.15
C PHE A 39 3.93 -14.50 11.39
N ILE A 40 3.90 -15.61 10.67
CA ILE A 40 2.66 -16.15 10.07
C ILE A 40 1.96 -16.98 11.14
N VAL A 41 0.74 -16.57 11.53
CA VAL A 41 -0.05 -17.19 12.57
C VAL A 41 -1.18 -18.08 12.05
N GLY A 42 -1.49 -17.95 10.76
CA GLY A 42 -2.56 -18.70 10.13
C GLY A 42 -2.60 -18.49 8.62
N ARG A 43 -3.63 -19.08 8.01
CA ARG A 43 -3.95 -18.87 6.60
C ARG A 43 -5.46 -18.69 6.46
N ASP A 44 -5.85 -17.59 5.84
CA ASP A 44 -7.24 -17.37 5.42
C ASP A 44 -7.46 -18.09 4.09
N GLU A 45 -8.10 -19.26 4.15
CA GLU A 45 -8.39 -20.07 2.96
C GLU A 45 -9.38 -19.39 2.01
N ALA A 46 -10.32 -18.59 2.53
CA ALA A 46 -11.30 -17.88 1.72
C ALA A 46 -10.63 -16.76 0.90
N ARG A 47 -9.68 -16.05 1.52
CA ARG A 47 -8.90 -14.99 0.86
C ARG A 47 -7.63 -15.49 0.22
N GLN A 48 -7.26 -16.75 0.43
CA GLN A 48 -5.99 -17.34 -0.02
C GLN A 48 -4.79 -16.45 0.36
N SER A 49 -4.74 -16.03 1.62
CA SER A 49 -3.70 -15.14 2.15
C SER A 49 -3.19 -15.62 3.50
N ASP A 50 -1.91 -15.37 3.77
CA ASP A 50 -1.32 -15.63 5.07
C ASP A 50 -1.84 -14.60 6.09
N GLU A 51 -2.14 -15.04 7.30
CA GLU A 51 -2.44 -14.18 8.44
C GLU A 51 -1.15 -13.84 9.16
N VAL A 52 -0.84 -12.55 9.22
CA VAL A 52 0.40 -12.04 9.82
C VAL A 52 0.12 -11.49 11.21
N ASP A 53 0.92 -11.89 12.19
CA ASP A 53 1.01 -11.19 13.47
C ASP A 53 1.78 -9.87 13.26
N VAL A 54 1.03 -8.83 12.89
CA VAL A 54 1.59 -7.51 12.57
C VAL A 54 2.25 -6.87 13.79
N GLU A 55 1.72 -7.11 14.99
CA GLU A 55 2.27 -6.56 16.22
C GLU A 55 3.63 -7.19 16.54
N ALA A 56 3.71 -8.53 16.51
CA ALA A 56 4.97 -9.22 16.72
C ALA A 56 6.01 -8.85 15.63
N LEU A 57 5.57 -8.72 14.37
CA LEU A 57 6.45 -8.26 13.30
C LEU A 57 6.97 -6.83 13.57
N ARG A 58 6.10 -5.91 13.99
CA ARG A 58 6.45 -4.52 14.32
C ARG A 58 7.50 -4.45 15.42
N GLU A 59 7.30 -5.19 16.50
CA GLU A 59 8.23 -5.22 17.64
C GLU A 59 9.61 -5.78 17.30
N ASN A 60 9.68 -6.71 16.36
CA ASN A 60 10.91 -7.44 16.02
C ASN A 60 11.60 -6.95 14.74
N LEU A 61 10.91 -6.19 13.87
CA LEU A 61 11.52 -5.70 12.63
C LEU A 61 12.65 -4.71 12.94
N ARG A 62 13.82 -4.96 12.36
CA ARG A 62 14.98 -4.05 12.43
C ARG A 62 15.46 -3.76 11.02
N VAL A 63 15.48 -2.49 10.65
CA VAL A 63 15.89 -2.04 9.32
C VAL A 63 17.10 -1.13 9.45
N PRO A 64 18.32 -1.63 9.27
CA PRO A 64 19.56 -0.88 9.43
C PRO A 64 19.84 -0.01 8.18
N ALA A 65 18.93 0.92 7.86
CA ALA A 65 19.06 1.81 6.72
C ALA A 65 18.69 3.26 7.11
N LYS A 66 19.36 4.22 6.48
CA LYS A 66 19.09 5.65 6.72
C LYS A 66 17.69 6.04 6.22
N ILE A 67 17.29 5.51 5.07
CA ILE A 67 15.94 5.61 4.51
C ILE A 67 15.56 4.22 4.01
N ALA A 68 14.38 3.73 4.38
CA ALA A 68 13.84 2.48 3.87
C ALA A 68 12.34 2.59 3.63
N PHE A 69 11.88 1.86 2.62
CA PHE A 69 10.47 1.73 2.26
C PHE A 69 9.96 0.37 2.69
N LEU A 70 8.91 0.36 3.52
CA LEU A 70 8.22 -0.85 3.95
C LEU A 70 7.02 -1.07 3.05
N ARG A 71 6.98 -2.17 2.33
CA ARG A 71 5.95 -2.51 1.37
C ARG A 71 5.00 -3.56 1.90
N SER A 72 3.73 -3.20 2.08
CA SER A 72 2.60 -4.12 2.31
C SER A 72 1.29 -3.33 2.34
N HIS A 73 0.13 -4.00 2.28
CA HIS A 73 -1.17 -3.35 2.51
C HIS A 73 -1.41 -2.94 3.98
N TYR A 74 -0.58 -3.43 4.90
CA TYR A 74 -0.60 -3.08 6.33
C TYR A 74 0.66 -2.34 6.81
N SER A 75 1.53 -1.88 5.90
CA SER A 75 2.80 -1.25 6.29
C SER A 75 2.65 0.04 7.09
N HIS A 76 1.51 0.72 7.01
CA HIS A 76 1.17 1.87 7.84
C HIS A 76 1.01 1.54 9.33
N ARG A 77 0.84 0.26 9.69
CA ARG A 77 0.74 -0.23 11.07
C ARG A 77 2.10 -0.53 11.71
N MET A 78 3.18 -0.35 10.96
CA MET A 78 4.57 -0.47 11.46
C MET A 78 5.03 0.85 12.07
N ASP A 79 6.15 0.84 12.81
CA ASP A 79 6.76 2.04 13.37
C ASP A 79 7.44 2.88 12.27
N VAL A 80 6.63 3.59 11.49
CA VAL A 80 7.07 4.41 10.35
C VAL A 80 6.93 5.90 10.62
N ASN A 81 7.68 6.72 9.89
CA ASN A 81 7.65 8.17 10.02
C ASN A 81 6.50 8.81 9.23
N LEU A 82 6.13 8.19 8.12
CA LEU A 82 5.00 8.60 7.28
C LEU A 82 4.50 7.43 6.43
N ALA A 83 3.28 7.55 5.92
CA ALA A 83 2.72 6.63 4.95
C ALA A 83 2.42 7.31 3.61
N VAL A 84 2.75 6.59 2.53
CA VAL A 84 2.28 6.90 1.18
C VAL A 84 1.29 5.82 0.79
N VAL A 85 0.03 6.19 0.66
CA VAL A 85 -1.07 5.31 0.26
C VAL A 85 -1.21 5.37 -1.26
N LEU A 86 -0.93 4.27 -1.92
CA LEU A 86 -1.15 4.16 -3.37
C LEU A 86 -2.61 3.86 -3.63
N ARG A 87 -3.25 4.75 -4.38
CA ARG A 87 -4.65 4.70 -4.75
C ARG A 87 -4.82 4.26 -6.21
N CYS A 88 -5.92 3.65 -6.54
CA CYS A 88 -6.23 3.27 -7.92
C CYS A 88 -7.73 3.29 -8.14
N ARG A 89 -8.17 3.91 -9.23
CA ARG A 89 -9.58 3.93 -9.62
C ARG A 89 -10.19 2.52 -9.55
N PRO A 90 -11.34 2.34 -8.87
CA PRO A 90 -11.93 1.02 -8.63
C PRO A 90 -12.13 0.16 -9.88
N SER A 91 -12.59 0.74 -11.00
CA SER A 91 -12.75 0.04 -12.27
C SER A 91 -11.43 -0.47 -12.85
N VAL A 92 -10.37 0.33 -12.75
CA VAL A 92 -9.02 -0.05 -13.19
C VAL A 92 -8.42 -1.10 -12.26
N LEU A 93 -8.61 -0.95 -10.94
CA LEU A 93 -8.18 -1.91 -9.94
C LEU A 93 -8.81 -3.28 -10.18
N ARG A 94 -10.12 -3.33 -10.47
CA ARG A 94 -10.84 -4.55 -10.84
C ARG A 94 -10.12 -5.28 -11.98
N LEU A 95 -9.85 -4.59 -13.10
CA LEU A 95 -9.15 -5.18 -14.24
C LEU A 95 -7.76 -5.71 -13.87
N ARG A 96 -7.01 -4.97 -13.04
CA ARG A 96 -5.69 -5.41 -12.58
C ARG A 96 -5.75 -6.69 -11.73
N LEU A 97 -6.77 -6.83 -10.89
CA LEU A 97 -6.94 -8.00 -10.01
C LEU A 97 -7.47 -9.21 -10.79
N GLU A 98 -8.42 -9.00 -11.70
CA GLU A 98 -8.92 -10.05 -12.61
C GLU A 98 -7.80 -10.61 -13.49
N ALA A 99 -6.93 -9.74 -14.04
CA ALA A 99 -5.77 -10.15 -14.82
C ALA A 99 -4.75 -11.00 -14.02
N ARG A 100 -4.77 -10.92 -12.69
CA ARG A 100 -3.99 -11.79 -11.79
C ARG A 100 -4.65 -13.15 -11.53
N GLY A 101 -5.84 -13.39 -12.08
CA GLY A 101 -6.59 -14.62 -11.86
C GLY A 101 -7.21 -14.73 -10.45
N TRP A 102 -7.45 -13.61 -9.77
CA TRP A 102 -8.04 -13.63 -8.44
C TRP A 102 -9.53 -14.04 -8.49
N PRO A 103 -10.00 -14.77 -7.45
CA PRO A 103 -11.42 -15.12 -7.36
C PRO A 103 -12.33 -13.89 -7.35
N PRO A 104 -13.50 -13.92 -8.00
CA PRO A 104 -14.39 -12.76 -8.10
C PRO A 104 -14.78 -12.13 -6.76
N ALA A 105 -14.97 -12.96 -5.72
CA ALA A 105 -15.28 -12.47 -4.37
C ALA A 105 -14.13 -11.64 -3.78
N LYS A 106 -12.88 -12.10 -3.95
CA LYS A 106 -11.68 -11.38 -3.50
C LYS A 106 -11.46 -10.10 -4.30
N VAL A 107 -11.73 -10.12 -5.61
CA VAL A 107 -11.67 -8.92 -6.45
C VAL A 107 -12.65 -7.88 -5.94
N ARG A 108 -13.91 -8.27 -5.71
CA ARG A 108 -14.98 -7.37 -5.24
C ARG A 108 -14.61 -6.74 -3.89
N GLU A 109 -14.22 -7.56 -2.90
CA GLU A 109 -13.81 -7.09 -1.57
C GLU A 109 -12.73 -5.99 -1.65
N ASN A 110 -11.69 -6.20 -2.47
CA ASN A 110 -10.62 -5.23 -2.61
C ASN A 110 -11.04 -3.97 -3.37
N VAL A 111 -11.89 -4.10 -4.38
CA VAL A 111 -12.45 -2.95 -5.13
C VAL A 111 -13.36 -2.10 -4.22
N GLU A 112 -14.19 -2.73 -3.40
CA GLU A 112 -15.04 -2.05 -2.43
C GLU A 112 -14.21 -1.33 -1.36
N ALA A 113 -13.18 -2.00 -0.81
CA ALA A 113 -12.26 -1.40 0.17
C ALA A 113 -11.52 -0.17 -0.40
N GLU A 114 -11.08 -0.24 -1.67
CA GLU A 114 -10.47 0.91 -2.34
C GLU A 114 -11.47 2.05 -2.55
N ALA A 115 -12.70 1.72 -2.93
CA ALA A 115 -13.76 2.70 -3.20
C ALA A 115 -14.14 3.55 -1.98
N ILE A 116 -14.04 2.98 -0.78
CA ILE A 116 -14.36 3.65 0.50
C ILE A 116 -13.10 4.01 1.32
N ASP A 117 -11.94 4.07 0.70
CA ASP A 117 -10.68 4.58 1.27
C ASP A 117 -10.18 3.87 2.55
N VAL A 118 -10.49 2.59 2.74
CA VAL A 118 -10.18 1.86 3.98
C VAL A 118 -8.74 2.06 4.43
N ILE A 119 -7.76 1.85 3.55
CA ILE A 119 -6.34 1.95 3.91
C ILE A 119 -5.92 3.39 4.25
N THR A 120 -6.47 4.39 3.54
CA THR A 120 -6.20 5.80 3.86
C THR A 120 -6.74 6.17 5.23
N GLN A 121 -7.97 5.74 5.54
CA GLN A 121 -8.59 6.00 6.84
C GLN A 121 -7.80 5.33 7.97
N GLU A 122 -7.48 4.05 7.84
CA GLU A 122 -6.65 3.32 8.83
C GLU A 122 -5.28 3.98 9.04
N ALA A 123 -4.62 4.41 7.96
CA ALA A 123 -3.33 5.09 8.06
C ALA A 123 -3.45 6.43 8.77
N ALA A 124 -4.50 7.22 8.47
CA ALA A 124 -4.72 8.54 9.07
C ALA A 124 -5.10 8.47 10.56
N GLU A 125 -5.68 7.35 11.01
CA GLU A 125 -5.96 7.13 12.44
C GLU A 125 -4.69 6.91 13.27
N VAL A 126 -3.65 6.34 12.68
CA VAL A 126 -2.44 5.91 13.43
C VAL A 126 -1.20 6.75 13.13
N LEU A 127 -1.19 7.52 12.06
CA LEU A 127 -0.02 8.29 11.63
C LEU A 127 -0.38 9.77 11.40
N PRO A 128 0.49 10.70 11.85
CA PRO A 128 0.28 12.14 11.63
C PRO A 128 0.58 12.59 10.19
N LEU A 129 1.36 11.82 9.43
CA LEU A 129 1.78 12.14 8.07
C LEU A 129 1.37 11.03 7.12
N VAL A 130 0.30 11.26 6.39
CA VAL A 130 -0.25 10.35 5.38
C VAL A 130 -0.45 11.12 4.08
N TYR A 131 -0.04 10.52 2.97
CA TYR A 131 -0.15 11.12 1.63
C TYR A 131 -0.70 10.11 0.65
N GLU A 132 -1.51 10.57 -0.30
CA GLU A 132 -2.09 9.74 -1.35
C GLU A 132 -1.37 9.94 -2.68
N VAL A 133 -1.25 8.86 -3.45
CA VAL A 133 -0.72 8.88 -4.82
C VAL A 133 -1.63 8.07 -5.71
N ASP A 134 -2.33 8.73 -6.63
CA ASP A 134 -3.13 8.05 -7.65
C ASP A 134 -2.23 7.36 -8.69
N THR A 135 -2.38 6.05 -8.80
CA THR A 135 -1.63 5.18 -9.71
C THR A 135 -2.47 4.68 -10.89
N THR A 136 -3.68 5.21 -11.07
CA THR A 136 -4.63 4.74 -12.09
C THR A 136 -4.01 4.68 -13.48
N SER A 137 -3.32 5.75 -13.88
CA SER A 137 -2.67 5.88 -15.18
C SER A 137 -1.15 6.09 -15.10
N SER A 138 -0.58 6.02 -13.89
CA SER A 138 0.85 6.26 -13.68
C SER A 138 1.68 5.02 -14.00
N THR A 139 2.87 5.25 -14.56
CA THR A 139 3.90 4.21 -14.64
C THR A 139 4.53 3.96 -13.26
N SER A 140 5.23 2.83 -13.11
CA SER A 140 5.97 2.54 -11.87
C SER A 140 7.06 3.59 -11.56
N GLU A 141 7.70 4.12 -12.60
CA GLU A 141 8.68 5.20 -12.50
C GLU A 141 8.05 6.50 -12.00
N GLN A 142 6.90 6.88 -12.55
CA GLN A 142 6.15 8.08 -12.11
C GLN A 142 5.66 7.93 -10.67
N THR A 143 5.18 6.74 -10.29
CA THR A 143 4.78 6.46 -8.92
C THR A 143 5.96 6.56 -7.95
N ALA A 144 7.10 5.95 -8.28
CA ALA A 144 8.32 6.06 -7.47
C ALA A 144 8.80 7.52 -7.35
N GLU A 145 8.73 8.30 -8.43
CA GLU A 145 9.07 9.72 -8.42
C GLU A 145 8.13 10.54 -7.53
N ALA A 146 6.84 10.23 -7.53
CA ALA A 146 5.87 10.85 -6.64
C ALA A 146 6.17 10.54 -5.16
N ILE A 147 6.51 9.28 -4.84
CA ILE A 147 6.93 8.87 -3.49
C ILE A 147 8.18 9.66 -3.04
N LEU A 148 9.20 9.72 -3.88
CA LEU A 148 10.42 10.50 -3.58
C LEU A 148 10.14 11.99 -3.46
N GLY A 149 9.19 12.50 -4.26
CA GLY A 149 8.74 13.88 -4.19
C GLY A 149 8.15 14.26 -2.83
N ILE A 150 7.34 13.37 -2.26
CA ILE A 150 6.78 13.55 -0.92
C ILE A 150 7.90 13.69 0.12
N LEU A 151 8.94 12.85 0.04
CA LEU A 151 10.10 12.93 0.93
C LEU A 151 10.90 14.24 0.78
N GLN A 152 10.77 14.90 -0.36
CA GLN A 152 11.38 16.21 -0.66
C GLN A 152 10.45 17.39 -0.36
N GLY A 153 9.29 17.13 0.27
CA GLY A 153 8.32 18.17 0.65
C GLY A 153 7.30 18.55 -0.43
N ARG A 154 7.26 17.83 -1.57
CA ARG A 154 6.22 18.04 -2.61
C ARG A 154 4.93 17.28 -2.22
N THR A 155 4.19 17.84 -1.28
CA THR A 155 3.03 17.19 -0.64
C THR A 155 1.69 17.85 -0.99
N GLU A 156 1.69 18.99 -1.65
CA GLU A 156 0.47 19.71 -2.03
C GLU A 156 -0.46 18.83 -2.88
N GLY A 157 -1.75 18.79 -2.50
CA GLY A 157 -2.77 17.98 -3.16
C GLY A 157 -2.60 16.47 -2.98
N ARG A 158 -1.90 16.06 -1.90
CA ARG A 158 -1.68 14.65 -1.57
C ARG A 158 -2.18 14.27 -0.18
N GLU A 159 -2.88 15.15 0.48
CA GLU A 159 -3.47 14.92 1.79
C GLU A 159 -4.53 13.80 1.72
N PRO A 160 -4.85 13.11 2.82
CA PRO A 160 -5.93 12.14 2.86
C PRO A 160 -7.25 12.72 2.32
N GLY A 161 -7.89 12.00 1.40
CA GLY A 161 -9.10 12.47 0.69
C GLY A 161 -8.83 13.32 -0.56
N SER A 162 -7.56 13.53 -0.94
CA SER A 162 -7.22 14.20 -2.21
C SER A 162 -7.55 13.33 -3.44
N VAL A 163 -7.60 12.01 -3.26
CA VAL A 163 -8.07 11.05 -4.26
C VAL A 163 -9.48 10.61 -3.90
N ASP A 164 -10.44 10.98 -4.72
CA ASP A 164 -11.88 10.73 -4.50
C ASP A 164 -12.48 9.90 -5.64
N TRP A 165 -13.13 8.78 -5.27
CA TRP A 165 -13.81 7.89 -6.20
C TRP A 165 -15.35 8.01 -6.14
N SER A 166 -15.90 9.01 -5.45
CA SER A 166 -17.34 9.15 -5.20
C SER A 166 -18.16 9.15 -6.47
N GLU A 167 -17.71 9.84 -7.52
CA GLU A 167 -18.43 9.90 -8.81
C GLU A 167 -18.52 8.50 -9.47
N GLU A 168 -17.44 7.72 -9.41
CA GLU A 168 -17.45 6.36 -9.94
C GLU A 168 -18.35 5.44 -9.09
N VAL A 169 -18.27 5.53 -7.78
CA VAL A 169 -19.09 4.73 -6.86
C VAL A 169 -20.58 5.03 -7.06
N LEU A 170 -20.95 6.30 -7.22
CA LEU A 170 -22.34 6.69 -7.53
C LEU A 170 -22.85 6.11 -8.85
N SER A 171 -21.97 5.85 -9.81
CA SER A 171 -22.33 5.23 -11.09
C SER A 171 -22.66 3.73 -11.01
N TRP A 172 -22.42 3.10 -9.86
CA TRP A 172 -22.72 1.66 -9.65
C TRP A 172 -24.20 1.41 -9.30
N TYR A 173 -24.95 2.47 -9.00
CA TYR A 173 -26.36 2.47 -8.60
C TYR A 173 -27.22 3.19 -9.62
#